data_4d7164b1845512296cf7962fb2a05baf
#
_entry.id   4d7164b1845512296cf7962fb2a05baf
#
_cell.length_a   1.000
_cell.length_b   1.000
_cell.length_c   1.000
_cell.angle_alpha   90.00
_cell.angle_beta   90.00
_cell.angle_gamma   90.00
#
_symmetry.space_group_name_H-M   'P 1'
#
loop_
_entity.id
_entity.type
_entity.pdbx_description
1 polymer ?
#
loop_
_entity_poly.entity_id
_entity_poly.type
_entity_poly.pdbx_seq_one_letter_code
_entity_poly.pdbx_strand_id
1 'polypeptide(L)' 'MEPHDYSVIKFEGEYVTLSDIDSGNELFIAAALLPMGIDVGTKLHYENLCYEIIE' A
#
# COMPACT_ATOMS: atom_id res chain seq x y z
N MET A 1 -11.31 1.68 13.56
CA MET A 1 -10.99 1.92 12.15
C MET A 1 -11.01 0.60 11.38
N GLU A 2 -11.69 0.59 10.24
CA GLU A 2 -11.79 -0.64 9.47
C GLU A 2 -10.49 -0.94 8.73
N PRO A 3 -10.07 -2.20 8.68
CA PRO A 3 -8.90 -2.57 7.90
C PRO A 3 -9.14 -2.40 6.40
N HIS A 4 -8.08 -2.09 5.68
CA HIS A 4 -8.12 -1.94 4.24
C HIS A 4 -7.00 -2.74 3.61
N ASP A 5 -7.29 -3.29 2.43
CA ASP A 5 -6.28 -3.96 1.63
C ASP A 5 -5.95 -3.11 0.42
N TYR A 6 -4.66 -3.02 0.13
CA TYR A 6 -4.16 -2.20 -0.97
C TYR A 6 -3.27 -3.03 -1.89
N SER A 7 -3.18 -2.60 -3.14
CA SER A 7 -2.24 -3.15 -4.10
C SER A 7 -1.28 -2.04 -4.52
N VAL A 8 0.00 -2.34 -4.57
CA VAL A 8 0.99 -1.38 -5.05
C VAL A 8 0.91 -1.32 -6.55
N ILE A 9 0.63 -0.14 -7.09
CA ILE A 9 0.46 0.01 -8.54
C ILE A 9 1.55 0.84 -9.20
N LYS A 10 2.27 1.66 -8.44
CA LYS A 10 3.26 2.53 -9.05
C LYS A 10 4.28 3.04 -8.03
N PHE A 11 5.52 3.18 -8.46
CA PHE A 11 6.57 3.86 -7.70
C PHE A 11 6.95 5.15 -8.41
N GLU A 12 7.06 6.25 -7.66
CA GLU A 12 7.55 7.52 -8.18
C GLU A 12 8.53 8.12 -7.19
N GLY A 13 9.84 7.97 -7.45
CA GLY A 13 10.85 8.48 -6.55
C GLY A 13 10.68 7.90 -5.15
N GLU A 14 10.43 8.77 -4.18
CA GLU A 14 10.27 8.36 -2.79
C GLU A 14 8.82 8.05 -2.43
N TYR A 15 7.91 8.09 -3.40
CA TYR A 15 6.48 7.87 -3.15
C TYR A 15 5.98 6.64 -3.87
N VAL A 16 4.94 6.05 -3.30
CA VAL A 16 4.29 4.86 -3.83
C VAL A 16 2.81 5.14 -3.94
N THR A 17 2.23 4.73 -5.05
CA THR A 17 0.78 4.80 -5.23
C THR A 17 0.18 3.44 -4.93
N LEU A 18 -0.78 3.42 -4.02
CA LEU A 18 -1.53 2.23 -3.65
C LEU A 18 -2.96 2.36 -4.19
N SER A 19 -3.54 1.25 -4.58
CA SER A 19 -4.95 1.19 -4.96
C SER A 19 -5.69 0.38 -3.93
N ASP A 20 -6.75 0.95 -3.37
CA ASP A 20 -7.64 0.23 -2.45
C ASP A 20 -8.34 -0.86 -3.25
N ILE A 21 -8.16 -2.11 -2.86
CA ILE A 21 -8.69 -3.25 -3.60
C ILE A 21 -10.22 -3.23 -3.63
N ASP A 22 -10.84 -2.77 -2.56
CA ASP A 22 -12.30 -2.76 -2.46
C ASP A 22 -12.96 -1.60 -3.20
N SER A 23 -12.42 -0.40 -3.05
CA SER A 23 -13.05 0.80 -3.59
C SER A 23 -12.44 1.29 -4.90
N GLY A 24 -11.19 0.91 -5.18
CA GLY A 24 -10.46 1.41 -6.32
C GLY A 24 -9.85 2.79 -6.12
N ASN A 25 -10.01 3.37 -4.95
CA ASN A 25 -9.41 4.67 -4.65
C ASN A 25 -7.89 4.56 -4.58
N GLU A 26 -7.21 5.59 -5.03
CA GLU A 26 -5.75 5.61 -4.99
C GLU A 26 -5.25 6.42 -3.80
N LEU A 27 -4.18 5.95 -3.21
CA LEU A 27 -3.52 6.60 -2.08
C LEU A 27 -2.06 6.80 -2.42
N PHE A 28 -1.58 8.02 -2.24
CA PHE A 28 -0.20 8.39 -2.52
C PHE A 28 0.53 8.55 -1.20
N ILE A 29 1.55 7.71 -0.97
CA ILE A 29 2.18 7.61 0.34
C ILE A 29 3.69 7.52 0.20
N ALA A 30 4.42 8.04 1.19
CA ALA A 30 5.88 7.94 1.22
C ALA A 30 6.29 6.48 1.39
N ALA A 31 7.22 6.03 0.57
CA ALA A 31 7.71 4.64 0.63
C ALA A 31 8.30 4.30 2.00
N ALA A 32 8.85 5.28 2.69
CA ALA A 32 9.44 5.08 4.01
C ALA A 32 8.42 4.59 5.05
N LEU A 33 7.14 4.79 4.80
CA LEU A 33 6.08 4.36 5.72
C LEU A 33 5.63 2.93 5.44
N LEU A 34 6.17 2.30 4.41
CA LEU A 34 5.77 0.96 4.00
C LEU A 34 6.85 -0.06 4.33
N PRO A 35 6.48 -1.36 4.44
CA PRO A 35 7.47 -2.40 4.68
C PRO A 35 8.51 -2.45 3.57
N MET A 36 9.71 -2.92 3.90
CA MET A 36 10.76 -3.13 2.92
C MET A 36 10.41 -4.33 2.03
N GLY A 37 10.91 -4.30 0.81
CA GLY A 37 10.74 -5.42 -0.11
C GLY A 37 9.46 -5.41 -0.92
N ILE A 38 8.73 -4.31 -0.90
CA ILE A 38 7.53 -4.18 -1.73
C ILE A 38 7.90 -3.91 -3.18
N ASP A 39 7.00 -4.29 -4.08
CA ASP A 39 7.16 -4.05 -5.52
C ASP A 39 5.77 -3.83 -6.12
N VAL A 40 5.74 -3.43 -7.39
CA VAL A 40 4.47 -3.31 -8.09
C VAL A 40 3.78 -4.68 -8.08
N GLY A 41 2.51 -4.67 -7.68
CA GLY A 41 1.74 -5.91 -7.54
C GLY A 41 1.72 -6.48 -6.14
N THR A 42 2.57 -5.98 -5.24
CA THR A 42 2.55 -6.41 -3.85
C THR A 42 1.24 -5.98 -3.20
N LYS A 43 0.63 -6.88 -2.44
CA LYS A 43 -0.59 -6.56 -1.70
C LYS A 43 -0.27 -6.30 -0.25
N LEU A 44 -0.89 -5.26 0.28
CA LEU A 44 -0.66 -4.79 1.64
C LEU A 44 -1.97 -4.77 2.40
N HIS A 45 -1.89 -5.11 3.67
CA HIS A 45 -3.01 -5.01 4.59
C HIS A 45 -2.74 -3.87 5.56
N TYR A 46 -3.69 -2.96 5.69
CA TYR A 46 -3.57 -1.83 6.60
C TYR A 46 -4.53 -2.00 7.77
N GLU A 47 -3.97 -2.08 8.96
CA GLU A 47 -4.73 -2.21 10.19
C GLU A 47 -3.91 -1.67 11.34
N ASN A 48 -4.55 -1.00 12.28
CA ASN A 48 -3.89 -0.46 13.46
C ASN A 48 -2.72 0.44 13.11
N LEU A 49 -2.89 1.28 12.09
CA LEU A 49 -1.88 2.24 11.63
C LEU A 49 -0.61 1.58 11.10
N CYS A 50 -0.69 0.31 10.74
CA CYS A 50 0.45 -0.44 10.20
C CYS A 50 0.10 -1.07 8.85
N TYR A 51 1.10 -1.10 7.96
CA TYR A 51 0.99 -1.80 6.69
C TYR A 51 1.76 -3.10 6.75
N GLU A 52 1.16 -4.19 6.30
CA GLU A 52 1.81 -5.50 6.27
C GLU A 52 1.69 -6.09 4.88
N ILE A 53 2.78 -6.74 4.43
CA ILE A 53 2.75 -7.45 3.16
C ILE A 53 1.98 -8.75 3.35
N ILE A 54 0.96 -8.96 2.52
CA ILE A 54 0.17 -10.19 2.58
C ILE A 54 0.36 -11.05 1.34
N GLU A 55 0.92 -10.47 0.27
CA GLU A 55 1.14 -11.26 -0.95
C GLU A 55 2.12 -10.60 -1.90
#